data_3f46db8563e2097b36bf58394f2c9a85
#
_entry.id   3f46db8563e2097b36bf58394f2c9a85
#
_cell.length_a   1.000
_cell.length_b   1.000
_cell.length_c   1.000
_cell.angle_alpha   90.00
_cell.angle_beta   90.00
_cell.angle_gamma   90.00
#
_symmetry.space_group_name_H-M   'P 1'
#
loop_
_entity.id
_entity.type
_entity.pdbx_description
1 polymer ?
#
loop_
_entity_poly.entity_id
_entity_poly.type
_entity_poly.pdbx_seq_one_letter_code
_entity_poly.pdbx_strand_id
1 'polypeptide(L)'
;MLVEAQVTINGSKSAIWAAITDIENAAETISGIEKIELVERPATGLVGLKWRETRMLFGKPATVEKWITDAAENEFYKTRAESDGFVFLSTTSISESSGGITLSSSHDSKPQGIVARLLSIPMGFLFKGVAKKALLQDLNDIKSAVEQE
;
A
#
# COMPACT_ATOMS: atom_id res chain seq x y z
N MET A 1 3.96 -9.75 10.69
CA MET A 1 5.25 -9.36 10.06
C MET A 1 5.16 -7.92 9.59
N LEU A 2 6.01 -7.07 10.10
CA LEU A 2 6.04 -5.66 9.74
C LEU A 2 7.11 -5.41 8.67
N VAL A 3 6.72 -4.73 7.59
CA VAL A 3 7.62 -4.32 6.51
C VAL A 3 7.45 -2.82 6.32
N GLU A 4 8.56 -2.10 6.26
CA GLU A 4 8.56 -0.64 6.08
C GLU A 4 9.54 -0.24 4.99
N ALA A 5 9.20 0.82 4.27
CA ALA A 5 10.05 1.44 3.25
C ALA A 5 9.72 2.92 3.13
N GLN A 6 10.67 3.69 2.62
CA GLN A 6 10.46 5.12 2.37
C GLN A 6 11.31 5.60 1.21
N VAL A 7 10.87 6.67 0.57
CA VAL A 7 11.60 7.37 -0.48
C VAL A 7 11.47 8.86 -0.27
N THR A 8 12.45 9.61 -0.74
CA THR A 8 12.39 11.07 -0.77
C THR A 8 11.96 11.51 -2.15
N ILE A 9 10.94 12.37 -2.21
CA ILE A 9 10.33 12.82 -3.46
C ILE A 9 10.53 14.33 -3.61
N ASN A 10 10.95 14.75 -4.79
CA ASN A 10 11.02 16.15 -5.17
C ASN A 10 9.66 16.57 -5.71
N GLY A 11 8.81 17.09 -4.85
CA GLY A 11 7.46 17.49 -5.20
C GLY A 11 6.74 18.06 -3.98
N SER A 12 5.53 18.57 -4.17
CA SER A 12 4.75 19.10 -3.07
C SER A 12 3.98 17.99 -2.36
N LYS A 13 3.61 18.23 -1.10
CA LYS A 13 2.75 17.31 -0.36
C LYS A 13 1.42 17.08 -1.09
N SER A 14 0.83 18.13 -1.66
CA SER A 14 -0.45 18.00 -2.37
C SER A 14 -0.33 17.17 -3.64
N ALA A 15 0.77 17.30 -4.39
CA ALA A 15 0.99 16.48 -5.58
C ALA A 15 1.18 15.01 -5.22
N ILE A 16 1.93 14.74 -4.16
CA ILE A 16 2.13 13.37 -3.66
C ILE A 16 0.81 12.78 -3.17
N TRP A 17 0.03 13.56 -2.42
CA TRP A 17 -1.27 13.14 -1.91
C TRP A 17 -2.22 12.80 -3.05
N ALA A 18 -2.27 13.64 -4.08
CA ALA A 18 -3.10 13.37 -5.26
C ALA A 18 -2.69 12.05 -5.93
N ALA A 19 -1.40 11.79 -6.03
CA ALA A 19 -0.90 10.56 -6.65
C ALA A 19 -1.23 9.31 -5.84
N ILE A 20 -1.01 9.33 -4.52
CA ILE A 20 -1.22 8.14 -3.69
C ILE A 20 -2.70 7.86 -3.39
N THR A 21 -3.57 8.86 -3.53
CA THR A 21 -5.02 8.68 -3.28
C THR A 21 -5.83 8.43 -4.54
N ASP A 22 -5.21 8.48 -5.70
CA ASP A 22 -5.84 8.12 -6.97
C ASP A 22 -5.87 6.59 -7.14
N ILE A 23 -6.60 5.94 -6.25
CA ILE A 23 -6.66 4.48 -6.17
C ILE A 23 -7.18 3.86 -7.46
N GLU A 24 -8.20 4.47 -8.06
CA GLU A 24 -8.83 3.96 -9.29
C GLU A 24 -7.82 3.79 -10.43
N ASN A 25 -6.83 4.67 -10.51
CA ASN A 25 -5.81 4.65 -11.55
C ASN A 25 -4.46 4.11 -11.07
N ALA A 26 -4.41 3.49 -9.90
CA ALA A 26 -3.16 3.02 -9.30
C ALA A 26 -2.43 2.00 -10.18
N ALA A 27 -3.14 1.19 -10.95
CA ALA A 27 -2.53 0.21 -11.85
C ALA A 27 -1.71 0.86 -12.98
N GLU A 28 -2.03 2.10 -13.34
CA GLU A 28 -1.30 2.86 -14.35
C GLU A 28 0.04 3.41 -13.81
N THR A 29 0.09 3.64 -12.51
CA THR A 29 1.26 4.23 -11.84
C THR A 29 2.17 3.17 -11.23
N ILE A 30 1.59 2.16 -10.58
CA ILE A 30 2.30 1.14 -9.83
C ILE A 30 2.42 -0.13 -10.67
N SER A 31 3.63 -0.45 -11.09
CA SER A 31 3.89 -1.59 -11.98
C SER A 31 3.51 -2.95 -11.38
N GLY A 32 3.55 -3.08 -10.06
CA GLY A 32 3.17 -4.32 -9.37
C GLY A 32 1.67 -4.59 -9.33
N ILE A 33 0.83 -3.60 -9.66
CA ILE A 33 -0.62 -3.77 -9.67
C ILE A 33 -1.10 -4.10 -11.09
N GLU A 34 -1.76 -5.24 -11.23
CA GLU A 34 -2.34 -5.67 -12.51
C GLU A 34 -3.68 -4.99 -12.77
N LYS A 35 -4.51 -4.87 -11.73
CA LYS A 35 -5.88 -4.42 -11.87
C LYS A 35 -6.42 -3.83 -10.58
N ILE A 36 -7.22 -2.77 -10.70
CA ILE A 36 -8.00 -2.19 -9.60
C ILE A 36 -9.48 -2.18 -10.00
N GLU A 37 -10.34 -2.67 -9.11
CA GLU A 37 -11.80 -2.60 -9.26
C GLU A 37 -12.38 -1.90 -8.04
N LEU A 38 -13.05 -0.76 -8.22
CA LEU A 38 -13.72 -0.10 -7.11
C LEU A 38 -14.96 -0.90 -6.69
N VAL A 39 -15.13 -1.10 -5.38
CA VAL A 39 -16.27 -1.82 -4.79
C VAL A 39 -17.23 -0.83 -4.15
N GLU A 40 -16.73 0.09 -3.34
CA GLU A 40 -17.53 1.11 -2.67
C GLU A 40 -16.78 2.44 -2.68
N ARG A 41 -17.53 3.51 -2.89
CA ARG A 41 -17.01 4.88 -2.82
C ARG A 41 -17.79 5.63 -1.75
N PRO A 42 -17.12 6.26 -0.77
CA PRO A 42 -17.83 7.04 0.24
C PRO A 42 -18.46 8.29 -0.39
N ALA A 43 -19.49 8.83 0.25
CA ALA A 43 -20.13 10.07 -0.19
C ALA A 43 -19.16 11.26 -0.16
N THR A 44 -18.26 11.28 0.83
CA THR A 44 -17.24 12.31 0.97
C THR A 44 -15.96 11.69 1.54
N GLY A 45 -14.82 12.27 1.17
CA GLY A 45 -13.51 11.85 1.70
C GLY A 45 -13.04 10.49 1.21
N LEU A 46 -12.11 9.91 1.95
CA LEU A 46 -11.45 8.66 1.62
C LEU A 46 -11.87 7.47 2.49
N VAL A 47 -12.22 7.73 3.75
CA VAL A 47 -12.58 6.64 4.67
C VAL A 47 -13.80 5.90 4.16
N GLY A 48 -13.67 4.58 4.04
CA GLY A 48 -14.71 3.73 3.47
C GLY A 48 -14.53 3.41 1.99
N LEU A 49 -13.59 4.04 1.30
CA LEU A 49 -13.26 3.67 -0.07
C LEU A 49 -12.78 2.22 -0.06
N LYS A 50 -13.39 1.38 -0.90
CA LYS A 50 -13.10 -0.05 -0.94
C LYS A 50 -12.85 -0.46 -2.39
N TRP A 51 -11.83 -1.30 -2.59
CA TRP A 51 -11.47 -1.79 -3.92
C TRP A 51 -10.89 -3.19 -3.86
N ARG A 52 -10.86 -3.85 -5.02
CA ARG A 52 -10.13 -5.11 -5.21
C ARG A 52 -8.86 -4.81 -5.98
N GLU A 53 -7.75 -5.24 -5.42
CA GLU A 53 -6.44 -5.06 -6.01
C GLU A 53 -5.87 -6.41 -6.41
N THR A 54 -5.51 -6.56 -7.68
CA THR A 54 -4.91 -7.79 -8.21
C THR A 54 -3.44 -7.55 -8.50
N ARG A 55 -2.59 -8.42 -7.98
CA ARG A 55 -1.16 -8.43 -8.24
C ARG A 55 -0.73 -9.82 -8.66
N MET A 56 0.40 -9.92 -9.38
CA MET A 56 1.01 -11.21 -9.66
C MET A 56 1.92 -11.60 -8.50
N LEU A 57 1.66 -12.74 -7.88
CA LEU A 57 2.47 -13.29 -6.81
C LEU A 57 2.96 -14.68 -7.24
N PHE A 58 4.28 -14.82 -7.37
CA PHE A 58 4.92 -16.08 -7.78
C PHE A 58 4.31 -16.65 -9.07
N GLY A 59 4.07 -15.75 -10.05
CA GLY A 59 3.55 -16.13 -11.36
C GLY A 59 2.04 -16.36 -11.43
N LYS A 60 1.32 -16.09 -10.33
CA LYS A 60 -0.14 -16.26 -10.28
C LYS A 60 -0.83 -14.99 -9.84
N PRO A 61 -2.02 -14.67 -10.39
CA PRO A 61 -2.78 -13.52 -9.92
C PRO A 61 -3.34 -13.76 -8.52
N ALA A 62 -3.22 -12.75 -7.68
CA ALA A 62 -3.80 -12.75 -6.35
C ALA A 62 -4.61 -11.47 -6.18
N THR A 63 -5.86 -11.60 -5.76
CA THR A 63 -6.78 -10.47 -5.58
C THR A 63 -7.16 -10.34 -4.12
N VAL A 64 -7.03 -9.13 -3.60
CA VAL A 64 -7.36 -8.81 -2.22
C VAL A 64 -8.28 -7.60 -2.20
N GLU A 65 -9.31 -7.65 -1.38
CA GLU A 65 -10.20 -6.51 -1.14
C GLU A 65 -9.65 -5.68 0.00
N LYS A 66 -9.47 -4.38 -0.25
CA LYS A 66 -8.91 -3.42 0.69
C LYS A 66 -9.86 -2.25 0.89
N TRP A 67 -9.81 -1.66 2.09
CA TRP A 67 -10.58 -0.44 2.37
C TRP A 67 -9.79 0.51 3.24
N ILE A 68 -10.08 1.80 3.10
CA ILE A 68 -9.45 2.85 3.88
C ILE A 68 -10.19 2.99 5.20
N THR A 69 -9.45 2.86 6.30
CA THR A 69 -10.00 2.92 7.65
C THR A 69 -9.80 4.29 8.32
N ASP A 70 -8.78 5.03 7.90
CA ASP A 70 -8.45 6.33 8.48
C ASP A 70 -7.66 7.14 7.46
N ALA A 71 -7.78 8.46 7.51
CA ALA A 71 -7.07 9.36 6.61
C ALA A 71 -7.02 10.78 7.15
N ALA A 72 -5.91 11.48 6.86
CA ALA A 72 -5.78 12.91 7.09
C ALA A 72 -5.15 13.51 5.84
N GLU A 73 -5.84 14.45 5.21
CA GLU A 73 -5.42 15.05 3.94
C GLU A 73 -3.99 15.57 3.98
N ASN A 74 -3.20 15.24 2.95
CA ASN A 74 -1.79 15.60 2.82
C ASN A 74 -0.88 15.01 3.89
N GLU A 75 -1.37 14.11 4.72
CA GLU A 75 -0.59 13.51 5.81
C GLU A 75 -0.48 11.99 5.73
N PHE A 76 -1.62 11.29 5.78
CA PHE A 76 -1.59 9.81 5.73
C PHE A 76 -2.95 9.22 5.36
N TYR A 77 -2.92 7.95 4.96
CA TYR A 77 -4.11 7.09 5.01
C TYR A 77 -3.72 5.68 5.44
N LYS A 78 -4.69 4.99 6.04
CA LYS A 78 -4.52 3.61 6.50
C LYS A 78 -5.50 2.70 5.80
N THR A 79 -5.06 1.48 5.50
CA THR A 79 -5.90 0.47 4.87
C THR A 79 -5.94 -0.80 5.69
N ARG A 80 -7.02 -1.54 5.52
CA ARG A 80 -7.19 -2.89 6.07
C ARG A 80 -7.60 -3.83 4.95
N ALA A 81 -7.11 -5.06 5.01
CA ALA A 81 -7.52 -6.15 4.15
C ALA A 81 -7.51 -7.44 4.96
N GLU A 82 -8.35 -8.38 4.59
CA GLU A 82 -8.41 -9.69 5.22
C GLU A 82 -8.41 -10.76 4.14
N SER A 83 -7.53 -11.73 4.24
CA SER A 83 -7.41 -12.79 3.24
C SER A 83 -6.67 -14.00 3.82
N ASP A 84 -7.20 -15.18 3.54
CA ASP A 84 -6.52 -16.47 3.83
C ASP A 84 -6.03 -16.61 5.28
N GLY A 85 -6.81 -16.14 6.25
CA GLY A 85 -6.45 -16.22 7.65
C GLY A 85 -5.47 -15.16 8.12
N PHE A 86 -5.26 -14.11 7.34
CA PHE A 86 -4.42 -12.97 7.71
C PHE A 86 -5.19 -11.67 7.67
N VAL A 87 -4.77 -10.73 8.52
CA VAL A 87 -5.18 -9.34 8.47
C VAL A 87 -3.97 -8.53 8.02
N PHE A 88 -4.18 -7.69 7.02
CA PHE A 88 -3.14 -6.82 6.49
C PHE A 88 -3.51 -5.37 6.81
N LEU A 89 -2.62 -4.70 7.54
CA LEU A 89 -2.79 -3.29 7.91
C LEU A 89 -1.66 -2.50 7.25
N SER A 90 -2.00 -1.46 6.54
CA SER A 90 -1.00 -0.60 5.93
C SER A 90 -1.20 0.85 6.30
N THR A 91 -0.11 1.60 6.32
CA THR A 91 -0.12 3.06 6.49
C THR A 91 0.79 3.66 5.44
N THR A 92 0.25 4.64 4.70
CA THR A 92 1.02 5.43 3.76
C THR A 92 1.02 6.86 4.29
N SER A 93 2.21 7.43 4.51
CA SER A 93 2.33 8.74 5.16
C SER A 93 3.31 9.65 4.44
N ILE A 94 3.07 10.94 4.54
CA ILE A 94 3.88 12.00 3.95
C ILE A 94 4.44 12.85 5.08
N SER A 95 5.76 13.09 5.08
CA SER A 95 6.39 13.95 6.07
C SER A 95 7.42 14.85 5.40
N GLU A 96 7.69 16.00 6.01
CA GLU A 96 8.76 16.88 5.56
C GLU A 96 10.06 16.50 6.23
N SER A 97 11.14 16.55 5.46
CA SER A 97 12.49 16.32 5.96
C SER A 97 13.44 17.35 5.35
N SER A 98 14.67 17.45 5.87
CA SER A 98 15.66 18.40 5.38
C SER A 98 16.04 18.17 3.91
N GLY A 99 15.87 16.96 3.38
CA GLY A 99 16.20 16.62 1.99
C GLY A 99 15.00 16.67 1.03
N GLY A 100 13.80 17.09 1.50
CA GLY A 100 12.58 17.13 0.69
C GLY A 100 11.39 16.52 1.40
N ILE A 101 10.46 15.97 0.64
CA ILE A 101 9.28 15.30 1.18
C ILE A 101 9.53 13.80 1.21
N THR A 102 9.27 13.17 2.36
CA THR A 102 9.43 11.72 2.51
C THR A 102 8.06 11.04 2.41
N LEU A 103 7.96 10.08 1.50
CA LEU A 103 6.82 9.18 1.40
C LEU A 103 7.20 7.86 2.04
N SER A 104 6.47 7.46 3.07
CA SER A 104 6.71 6.24 3.83
C SER A 104 5.53 5.29 3.72
N SER A 105 5.81 4.01 3.71
CA SER A 105 4.77 3.00 3.74
C SER A 105 5.15 1.89 4.69
N SER A 106 4.17 1.41 5.46
CA SER A 106 4.33 0.25 6.33
C SER A 106 3.22 -0.75 6.05
N HIS A 107 3.59 -2.02 6.04
CA HIS A 107 2.66 -3.15 5.89
C HIS A 107 2.85 -4.09 7.06
N ASP A 108 1.79 -4.32 7.81
CA ASP A 108 1.81 -5.26 8.92
C ASP A 108 0.83 -6.39 8.62
N SER A 109 1.35 -7.60 8.46
CA SER A 109 0.54 -8.79 8.23
C SER A 109 0.49 -9.62 9.52
N LYS A 110 -0.72 -9.88 10.01
CA LYS A 110 -0.96 -10.60 11.26
C LYS A 110 -1.81 -11.83 10.99
N PRO A 111 -1.36 -13.02 11.45
CA PRO A 111 -2.17 -14.22 11.31
C PRO A 111 -3.39 -14.14 12.23
N GLN A 112 -4.55 -14.62 11.75
CA GLN A 112 -5.74 -14.82 12.54
C GLN A 112 -5.92 -16.32 12.79
N GLY A 113 -6.06 -16.68 14.06
CA GLY A 113 -6.24 -18.07 14.45
C GLY A 113 -4.93 -18.83 14.62
N ILE A 114 -5.01 -19.98 15.27
CA ILE A 114 -3.84 -20.77 15.67
C ILE A 114 -3.16 -21.42 14.46
N VAL A 115 -3.94 -21.93 13.52
CA VAL A 115 -3.39 -22.63 12.35
C VAL A 115 -2.60 -21.66 11.46
N ALA A 116 -3.18 -20.49 11.19
CA ALA A 116 -2.49 -19.47 10.39
C ALA A 116 -1.22 -18.97 11.09
N ARG A 117 -1.27 -18.83 12.42
CA ARG A 117 -0.11 -18.41 13.22
C ARG A 117 1.03 -19.42 13.12
N LEU A 118 0.73 -20.71 13.20
CA LEU A 118 1.73 -21.77 13.09
C LEU A 118 2.34 -21.82 11.67
N LEU A 119 1.53 -21.62 10.64
CA LEU A 119 2.00 -21.65 9.25
C LEU A 119 2.80 -20.41 8.86
N SER A 120 2.58 -19.28 9.54
CA SER A 120 3.26 -18.03 9.20
C SER A 120 4.71 -17.97 9.68
N ILE A 121 5.07 -18.72 10.73
CA ILE A 121 6.39 -18.66 11.33
C ILE A 121 7.53 -18.94 10.35
N PRO A 122 7.54 -20.05 9.60
CA PRO A 122 8.63 -20.30 8.64
C PRO A 122 8.57 -19.41 7.41
N MET A 123 7.37 -19.00 6.99
CA MET A 123 7.20 -18.21 5.76
C MET A 123 7.54 -16.74 5.93
N GLY A 124 7.31 -16.17 7.11
CA GLY A 124 7.63 -14.76 7.39
C GLY A 124 9.09 -14.42 7.14
N PHE A 125 10.00 -15.33 7.43
CA PHE A 125 11.43 -15.15 7.24
C PHE A 125 11.81 -15.05 5.75
N LEU A 126 11.18 -15.88 4.91
CA LEU A 126 11.45 -15.93 3.47
C LEU A 126 10.82 -14.75 2.72
N PHE A 127 9.64 -14.30 3.13
CA PHE A 127 8.87 -13.30 2.40
C PHE A 127 9.15 -11.86 2.78
N LYS A 128 9.79 -11.60 3.93
CA LYS A 128 10.04 -10.25 4.38
C LYS A 128 10.86 -9.44 3.37
N GLY A 129 11.94 -10.02 2.86
CA GLY A 129 12.78 -9.37 1.86
C GLY A 129 12.06 -9.11 0.54
N VAL A 130 11.26 -10.10 0.09
CA VAL A 130 10.46 -9.98 -1.13
C VAL A 130 9.40 -8.88 -0.97
N ALA A 131 8.71 -8.87 0.17
CA ALA A 131 7.70 -7.87 0.47
C ALA A 131 8.28 -6.46 0.54
N LYS A 132 9.45 -6.30 1.17
CA LYS A 132 10.12 -5.00 1.26
C LYS A 132 10.54 -4.49 -0.11
N LYS A 133 11.06 -5.37 -0.95
CA LYS A 133 11.45 -5.02 -2.32
C LYS A 133 10.24 -4.57 -3.14
N ALA A 134 9.12 -5.27 -3.02
CA ALA A 134 7.88 -4.90 -3.72
C ALA A 134 7.35 -3.56 -3.22
N LEU A 135 7.37 -3.33 -1.92
CA LEU A 135 6.92 -2.07 -1.32
C LEU A 135 7.79 -0.90 -1.79
N LEU A 136 9.10 -1.08 -1.81
CA LEU A 136 10.03 -0.07 -2.29
C LEU A 136 9.83 0.22 -3.78
N GLN A 137 9.53 -0.79 -4.59
CA GLN A 137 9.22 -0.60 -6.00
C GLN A 137 7.95 0.23 -6.18
N ASP A 138 6.91 -0.04 -5.39
CA ASP A 138 5.68 0.76 -5.42
C ASP A 138 5.99 2.24 -5.12
N LEU A 139 6.78 2.50 -4.08
CA LEU A 139 7.15 3.87 -3.70
C LEU A 139 7.97 4.56 -4.78
N ASN A 140 8.89 3.85 -5.41
CA ASN A 140 9.69 4.40 -6.50
C ASN A 140 8.85 4.69 -7.75
N ASP A 141 7.84 3.87 -8.02
CA ASP A 141 6.90 4.12 -9.12
C ASP A 141 6.10 5.41 -8.88
N ILE A 142 5.65 5.61 -7.65
CA ILE A 142 4.95 6.84 -7.25
C ILE A 142 5.89 8.05 -7.36
N LYS A 143 7.12 7.90 -6.86
CA LYS A 143 8.14 8.95 -6.96
C LYS A 143 8.36 9.37 -8.41
N SER A 144 8.53 8.41 -9.31
CA SER A 144 8.73 8.69 -10.73
C SER A 144 7.54 9.42 -11.34
N ALA A 145 6.32 9.01 -11.01
CA ALA A 145 5.12 9.65 -11.51
C ALA A 145 5.01 11.11 -11.04
N VAL A 146 5.29 11.37 -9.77
CA VAL A 146 5.21 12.73 -9.20
C VAL A 146 6.31 13.63 -9.78
N GLU A 147 7.53 13.11 -9.89
CA GLU A 147 8.67 13.92 -10.35
C GLU A 147 8.67 14.22 -11.85
N GLN A 148 7.85 13.50 -12.62
CA GLN A 148 7.67 13.74 -14.06
C GLN A 148 6.60 14.78 -14.38
N GLU A 149 5.84 15.21 -13.41
CA GLU A 149 4.78 16.21 -13.58
C GLU A 149 5.33 17.64 -13.70
#